data_648ca8636c46059cc46fa88befc0974b
#
_entry.id   648ca8636c46059cc46fa88befc0974b
#
_cell.length_a   1.000
_cell.length_b   1.000
_cell.length_c   1.000
_cell.angle_alpha   90.00
_cell.angle_beta   90.00
_cell.angle_gamma   90.00
#
_symmetry.space_group_name_H-M   'P 1'
#
loop_
_entity.id
_entity.type
_entity.pdbx_description
1 polymer ?
#
loop_
_entity_poly.entity_id
_entity_poly.type
_entity_poly.pdbx_seq_one_letter_code
_entity_poly.pdbx_strand_id
1 'polypeptide(L)'
;MEKIPFVDLGAQYRSIKSDIDTAIAAVIEQTAFIGGKYVKQFEADFAKEFGVNHVVACANGTDSLYIIMKSLGIGPGDEVMTVANSWISSSETIGQTGAKPVFIDIEEQFMSMDASQLEKYLTPQTKAIIAVHLQGQYIDLDAIQAFCEQHNIYLIEDCAQAHLSSYNGKIAGTNGIAGSFSFYPGKNLGAYGDAGCIITNDDELAAIIRSMANYGSSEKYRTNKKRNRAFIIAHRQQEQGIVQGGDSRVFIGRYGGDAR
;
A
#
# COMPACT_ATOMS: atom_id res chain seq x y z
N MET A 1 3.73 39.70 12.48
CA MET A 1 4.47 38.44 12.64
C MET A 1 4.41 37.68 11.33
N GLU A 2 5.57 37.29 10.82
CA GLU A 2 5.66 36.46 9.62
C GLU A 2 5.08 35.07 9.93
N LYS A 3 4.20 34.54 9.07
CA LYS A 3 3.50 33.28 9.31
C LYS A 3 4.46 32.14 8.95
N ILE A 4 4.92 31.39 9.95
CA ILE A 4 5.76 30.21 9.76
C ILE A 4 4.88 29.06 9.29
N PRO A 5 5.07 28.50 8.06
CA PRO A 5 4.31 27.35 7.60
C PRO A 5 4.75 26.09 8.34
N PHE A 6 3.81 25.17 8.60
CA PHE A 6 4.13 23.86 9.18
C PHE A 6 4.96 22.99 8.22
N VAL A 7 4.66 23.07 6.93
CA VAL A 7 5.44 22.48 5.83
C VAL A 7 5.56 23.51 4.71
N ASP A 8 6.77 23.80 4.23
CA ASP A 8 7.02 24.71 3.11
C ASP A 8 7.48 23.96 1.86
N LEU A 9 6.54 23.33 1.17
CA LEU A 9 6.79 22.66 -0.11
C LEU A 9 7.29 23.63 -1.19
N GLY A 10 6.95 24.93 -1.08
CA GLY A 10 7.46 25.95 -2.00
C GLY A 10 8.95 26.20 -1.82
N ALA A 11 9.46 26.23 -0.59
CA ALA A 11 10.89 26.33 -0.31
C ALA A 11 11.63 25.08 -0.83
N GLN A 12 11.10 23.88 -0.57
CA GLN A 12 11.65 22.64 -1.09
C GLN A 12 11.73 22.67 -2.62
N TYR A 13 10.63 23.03 -3.31
CA TYR A 13 10.61 23.12 -4.77
C TYR A 13 11.67 24.11 -5.28
N ARG A 14 11.79 25.30 -4.69
CA ARG A 14 12.78 26.30 -5.11
C ARG A 14 14.20 25.77 -5.02
N SER A 15 14.52 24.92 -4.03
CA SER A 15 15.88 24.38 -3.84
C SER A 15 16.27 23.33 -4.90
N ILE A 16 15.30 22.63 -5.49
CA ILE A 16 15.51 21.57 -6.49
C ILE A 16 14.76 21.84 -7.80
N LYS A 17 14.41 23.11 -8.04
CA LYS A 17 13.55 23.55 -9.16
C LYS A 17 14.06 23.07 -10.52
N SER A 18 15.36 23.21 -10.79
CA SER A 18 15.94 22.84 -12.07
C SER A 18 15.74 21.36 -12.41
N ASP A 19 15.95 20.51 -11.42
CA ASP A 19 15.86 19.05 -11.60
C ASP A 19 14.42 18.62 -11.79
N ILE A 20 13.50 19.19 -10.99
CA ILE A 20 12.07 18.88 -11.08
C ILE A 20 11.48 19.36 -12.41
N ASP A 21 11.75 20.61 -12.81
CA ASP A 21 11.24 21.15 -14.08
C ASP A 21 11.75 20.33 -15.27
N THR A 22 13.02 19.93 -15.24
CA THR A 22 13.63 19.08 -16.27
C THR A 22 12.93 17.71 -16.33
N ALA A 23 12.72 17.08 -15.17
CA ALA A 23 12.06 15.76 -15.12
C ALA A 23 10.61 15.82 -15.61
N ILE A 24 9.85 16.84 -15.19
CA ILE A 24 8.46 17.03 -15.64
C ILE A 24 8.40 17.29 -17.14
N ALA A 25 9.26 18.20 -17.67
CA ALA A 25 9.32 18.49 -19.10
C ALA A 25 9.61 17.22 -19.91
N ALA A 26 10.56 16.40 -19.46
CA ALA A 26 10.90 15.15 -20.15
C ALA A 26 9.74 14.14 -20.19
N VAL A 27 8.92 14.05 -19.14
CA VAL A 27 7.70 13.22 -19.13
C VAL A 27 6.66 13.74 -20.14
N ILE A 28 6.46 15.07 -20.19
CA ILE A 28 5.50 15.70 -21.09
C ILE A 28 5.93 15.53 -22.55
N GLU A 29 7.19 15.86 -22.88
CA GLU A 29 7.73 15.72 -24.23
C GLU A 29 7.62 14.31 -24.79
N GLN A 30 7.76 13.31 -23.93
CA GLN A 30 7.68 11.90 -24.31
C GLN A 30 6.26 11.32 -24.17
N THR A 31 5.29 12.12 -23.72
CA THR A 31 3.93 11.66 -23.41
C THR A 31 3.89 10.39 -22.54
N ALA A 32 4.84 10.28 -21.61
CA ALA A 32 5.04 9.11 -20.77
C ALA A 32 4.21 9.20 -19.47
N PHE A 33 2.91 9.49 -19.57
CA PHE A 33 2.04 9.81 -18.42
C PHE A 33 1.61 8.61 -17.59
N ILE A 34 1.52 7.41 -18.20
CA ILE A 34 1.02 6.21 -17.53
C ILE A 34 2.00 5.05 -17.72
N GLY A 35 2.61 4.62 -16.62
CA GLY A 35 3.61 3.56 -16.65
C GLY A 35 4.85 3.95 -17.48
N GLY A 36 5.44 3.00 -18.19
CA GLY A 36 6.55 3.27 -19.08
C GLY A 36 7.90 3.35 -18.36
N LYS A 37 8.88 4.02 -19.02
CA LYS A 37 10.27 3.94 -18.59
C LYS A 37 10.55 4.60 -17.23
N TYR A 38 9.90 5.72 -16.94
CA TYR A 38 10.14 6.45 -15.69
C TYR A 38 9.63 5.68 -14.46
N VAL A 39 8.44 5.08 -14.57
CA VAL A 39 7.90 4.23 -13.50
C VAL A 39 8.77 2.99 -13.31
N LYS A 40 9.17 2.33 -14.40
CA LYS A 40 10.08 1.17 -14.35
C LYS A 40 11.43 1.51 -13.73
N GLN A 41 11.98 2.69 -14.06
CA GLN A 41 13.24 3.15 -13.48
C GLN A 41 13.09 3.39 -11.99
N PHE A 42 12.02 4.09 -11.57
CA PHE A 42 11.70 4.28 -10.16
C PHE A 42 11.57 2.94 -9.42
N GLU A 43 10.79 1.99 -9.96
CA GLU A 43 10.64 0.66 -9.35
C GLU A 43 11.99 -0.05 -9.19
N ALA A 44 12.86 0.02 -10.20
CA ALA A 44 14.18 -0.60 -10.15
C ALA A 44 15.12 0.07 -9.15
N ASP A 45 15.13 1.41 -9.10
CA ASP A 45 15.98 2.17 -8.18
C ASP A 45 15.52 1.97 -6.74
N PHE A 46 14.21 1.99 -6.50
CA PHE A 46 13.63 1.77 -5.18
C PHE A 46 13.88 0.33 -4.69
N ALA A 47 13.76 -0.67 -5.59
CA ALA A 47 14.07 -2.06 -5.28
C ALA A 47 15.54 -2.23 -4.87
N LYS A 48 16.45 -1.57 -5.58
CA LYS A 48 17.88 -1.58 -5.27
C LYS A 48 18.19 -0.96 -3.92
N GLU A 49 17.57 0.19 -3.62
CA GLU A 49 17.80 0.94 -2.39
C GLU A 49 17.29 0.17 -1.16
N PHE A 50 16.15 -0.51 -1.28
CA PHE A 50 15.57 -1.30 -0.20
C PHE A 50 16.10 -2.75 -0.14
N GLY A 51 16.86 -3.19 -1.15
CA GLY A 51 17.37 -4.56 -1.22
C GLY A 51 16.28 -5.61 -1.38
N VAL A 52 15.20 -5.29 -2.13
CA VAL A 52 14.04 -6.16 -2.36
C VAL A 52 13.93 -6.59 -3.82
N ASN A 53 13.25 -7.72 -4.08
CA ASN A 53 13.10 -8.24 -5.43
C ASN A 53 12.06 -7.48 -6.25
N HIS A 54 11.01 -6.98 -5.63
CA HIS A 54 9.87 -6.41 -6.34
C HIS A 54 9.41 -5.10 -5.72
N VAL A 55 9.19 -4.13 -6.61
CA VAL A 55 8.49 -2.87 -6.33
C VAL A 55 7.37 -2.72 -7.35
N VAL A 56 6.18 -2.37 -6.89
CA VAL A 56 5.02 -2.10 -7.75
C VAL A 56 4.48 -0.73 -7.41
N ALA A 57 4.62 0.22 -8.33
CA ALA A 57 4.06 1.55 -8.18
C ALA A 57 2.52 1.51 -8.24
N CYS A 58 1.88 2.34 -7.44
CA CYS A 58 0.42 2.50 -7.36
C CYS A 58 0.04 3.96 -7.13
N ALA A 59 -1.26 4.25 -7.02
CA ALA A 59 -1.75 5.62 -6.97
C ALA A 59 -1.36 6.37 -5.69
N ASN A 60 -1.35 5.70 -4.54
CA ASN A 60 -1.01 6.30 -3.24
C ASN A 60 -0.80 5.21 -2.17
N GLY A 61 -0.46 5.62 -0.94
CA GLY A 61 -0.27 4.70 0.19
C GLY A 61 -1.55 4.01 0.66
N THR A 62 -2.71 4.63 0.50
CA THR A 62 -4.01 4.02 0.82
C THR A 62 -4.31 2.86 -0.13
N ASP A 63 -4.16 3.09 -1.44
CA ASP A 63 -4.32 2.05 -2.45
C ASP A 63 -3.32 0.92 -2.25
N SER A 64 -2.07 1.22 -1.83
CA SER A 64 -1.07 0.18 -1.59
C SER A 64 -1.50 -0.80 -0.50
N LEU A 65 -2.00 -0.32 0.65
CA LEU A 65 -2.54 -1.18 1.72
C LEU A 65 -3.73 -2.01 1.25
N TYR A 66 -4.67 -1.38 0.53
CA TYR A 66 -5.82 -2.08 -0.04
C TYR A 66 -5.41 -3.19 -1.01
N ILE A 67 -4.50 -2.88 -1.95
CA ILE A 67 -4.01 -3.83 -2.95
C ILE A 67 -3.29 -5.00 -2.28
N ILE A 68 -2.43 -4.76 -1.27
CA ILE A 68 -1.76 -5.82 -0.51
C ILE A 68 -2.80 -6.78 0.08
N MET A 69 -3.74 -6.26 0.86
CA MET A 69 -4.75 -7.09 1.53
C MET A 69 -5.62 -7.87 0.54
N LYS A 70 -6.06 -7.23 -0.54
CA LYS A 70 -6.84 -7.92 -1.58
C LYS A 70 -6.02 -8.98 -2.29
N SER A 71 -4.72 -8.75 -2.52
CA SER A 71 -3.81 -9.72 -3.13
C SER A 71 -3.58 -10.94 -2.25
N LEU A 72 -3.64 -10.77 -0.93
CA LEU A 72 -3.58 -11.83 0.07
C LEU A 72 -4.92 -12.56 0.25
N GLY A 73 -5.98 -12.12 -0.43
CA GLY A 73 -7.31 -12.71 -0.35
C GLY A 73 -8.13 -12.28 0.86
N ILE A 74 -7.70 -11.25 1.58
CA ILE A 74 -8.40 -10.72 2.77
C ILE A 74 -9.72 -10.07 2.33
N GLY A 75 -10.81 -10.37 3.06
CA GLY A 75 -12.14 -9.88 2.73
C GLY A 75 -13.19 -10.15 3.82
N PRO A 76 -14.48 -10.19 3.43
CA PRO A 76 -15.56 -10.40 4.38
C PRO A 76 -15.39 -11.67 5.24
N GLY A 77 -15.55 -11.51 6.54
CA GLY A 77 -15.37 -12.59 7.52
C GLY A 77 -13.96 -12.68 8.11
N ASP A 78 -12.99 -11.97 7.53
CA ASP A 78 -11.63 -11.89 8.07
C ASP A 78 -11.49 -10.70 9.04
N GLU A 79 -10.49 -10.78 9.91
CA GLU A 79 -10.08 -9.71 10.82
C GLU A 79 -8.61 -9.32 10.56
N VAL A 80 -8.33 -8.03 10.63
CA VAL A 80 -6.96 -7.48 10.50
C VAL A 80 -6.68 -6.58 11.69
N MET A 81 -5.60 -6.86 12.41
CA MET A 81 -5.16 -6.07 13.55
C MET A 81 -4.38 -4.85 13.07
N THR A 82 -4.58 -3.70 13.71
CA THR A 82 -3.79 -2.48 13.49
C THR A 82 -3.91 -1.57 14.71
N VAL A 83 -3.22 -0.42 14.71
CA VAL A 83 -3.29 0.58 15.78
C VAL A 83 -4.28 1.70 15.45
N ALA A 84 -4.84 2.34 16.48
CA ALA A 84 -5.78 3.46 16.31
C ALA A 84 -5.06 4.82 16.15
N ASN A 85 -3.81 4.95 16.57
CA ASN A 85 -3.04 6.20 16.54
C ASN A 85 -2.36 6.48 15.18
N SER A 86 -2.80 5.83 14.10
CA SER A 86 -2.29 6.01 12.74
C SER A 86 -3.21 6.90 11.90
N TRP A 87 -2.76 7.21 10.68
CA TRP A 87 -3.64 7.78 9.66
C TRP A 87 -4.78 6.80 9.34
N ILE A 88 -5.95 7.35 9.04
CA ILE A 88 -7.18 6.55 8.82
C ILE A 88 -7.01 5.43 7.79
N SER A 89 -6.11 5.57 6.82
CA SER A 89 -5.89 4.57 5.77
C SER A 89 -5.53 3.19 6.32
N SER A 90 -4.80 3.10 7.45
CA SER A 90 -4.44 1.79 8.04
C SER A 90 -5.68 0.99 8.45
N SER A 91 -6.78 1.65 8.89
CA SER A 91 -8.03 0.99 9.29
C SER A 91 -9.13 1.05 8.23
N GLU A 92 -9.23 2.16 7.48
CA GLU A 92 -10.20 2.33 6.40
C GLU A 92 -10.05 1.27 5.32
N THR A 93 -8.82 1.00 4.90
CA THR A 93 -8.53 0.02 3.85
C THR A 93 -8.92 -1.39 4.27
N ILE A 94 -8.80 -1.74 5.56
CA ILE A 94 -9.33 -2.99 6.09
C ILE A 94 -10.85 -3.06 5.84
N GLY A 95 -11.58 -2.02 6.24
CA GLY A 95 -13.04 -1.93 6.00
C GLY A 95 -13.40 -1.99 4.51
N GLN A 96 -12.62 -1.35 3.64
CA GLN A 96 -12.82 -1.38 2.18
C GLN A 96 -12.65 -2.78 1.59
N THR A 97 -11.83 -3.65 2.19
CA THR A 97 -11.75 -5.05 1.76
C THR A 97 -12.99 -5.86 2.13
N GLY A 98 -13.78 -5.38 3.07
CA GLY A 98 -14.89 -6.08 3.72
C GLY A 98 -14.46 -6.82 4.99
N ALA A 99 -13.19 -6.80 5.36
CA ALA A 99 -12.69 -7.34 6.62
C ALA A 99 -12.99 -6.39 7.79
N LYS A 100 -12.88 -6.89 9.01
CA LYS A 100 -13.10 -6.14 10.24
C LYS A 100 -11.76 -5.64 10.81
N PRO A 101 -11.58 -4.32 11.05
CA PRO A 101 -10.42 -3.83 11.77
C PRO A 101 -10.52 -4.22 13.25
N VAL A 102 -9.42 -4.70 13.81
CA VAL A 102 -9.25 -4.98 15.24
C VAL A 102 -8.15 -4.09 15.76
N PHE A 103 -8.50 -3.17 16.67
CA PHE A 103 -7.54 -2.21 17.19
C PHE A 103 -6.77 -2.79 18.37
N ILE A 104 -5.45 -2.75 18.25
CA ILE A 104 -4.51 -3.05 19.33
C ILE A 104 -4.04 -1.73 19.91
N ASP A 105 -3.97 -1.64 21.23
CA ASP A 105 -3.47 -0.44 21.90
C ASP A 105 -1.96 -0.28 21.68
N ILE A 106 -1.45 0.88 22.03
CA ILE A 106 -0.03 1.22 21.90
C ILE A 106 0.63 1.16 23.28
N GLU A 107 1.92 0.84 23.31
CA GLU A 107 2.73 0.96 24.51
C GLU A 107 3.13 2.43 24.73
N GLU A 108 3.38 2.80 26.01
CA GLU A 108 3.53 4.22 26.40
C GLU A 108 4.86 4.84 25.95
N GLN A 109 5.92 4.05 25.82
CA GLN A 109 7.26 4.60 25.63
C GLN A 109 7.50 5.08 24.19
N PHE A 110 7.09 4.30 23.21
CA PHE A 110 7.35 4.56 21.79
C PHE A 110 6.07 4.81 21.00
N MET A 111 4.89 4.68 21.63
CA MET A 111 3.58 4.82 21.00
C MET A 111 3.41 3.90 19.79
N SER A 112 4.07 2.74 19.82
CA SER A 112 3.94 1.69 18.83
C SER A 112 2.99 0.59 19.30
N MET A 113 2.61 -0.32 18.38
CA MET A 113 1.70 -1.44 18.69
C MET A 113 2.22 -2.24 19.89
N ASP A 114 1.40 -2.40 20.92
CA ASP A 114 1.71 -3.25 22.07
C ASP A 114 1.56 -4.74 21.73
N ALA A 115 2.68 -5.36 21.38
CA ALA A 115 2.71 -6.77 21.01
C ALA A 115 2.22 -7.71 22.12
N SER A 116 2.29 -7.28 23.40
CA SER A 116 1.83 -8.09 24.54
C SER A 116 0.31 -8.30 24.54
N GLN A 117 -0.43 -7.49 23.81
CA GLN A 117 -1.88 -7.58 23.73
C GLN A 117 -2.38 -8.47 22.56
N LEU A 118 -1.52 -8.87 21.63
CA LEU A 118 -1.94 -9.57 20.41
C LEU A 118 -2.72 -10.86 20.71
N GLU A 119 -2.26 -11.68 21.65
CA GLU A 119 -2.94 -12.93 22.05
C GLU A 119 -4.37 -12.69 22.57
N LYS A 120 -4.62 -11.58 23.24
CA LYS A 120 -5.94 -11.22 23.78
C LYS A 120 -6.98 -10.99 22.67
N TYR A 121 -6.52 -10.48 21.53
CA TYR A 121 -7.40 -10.12 20.41
C TYR A 121 -7.36 -11.11 19.24
N LEU A 122 -6.56 -12.18 19.35
CA LEU A 122 -6.50 -13.24 18.36
C LEU A 122 -7.80 -14.00 18.28
N THR A 123 -8.28 -14.18 17.05
CA THR A 123 -9.44 -15.04 16.75
C THR A 123 -9.13 -15.94 15.55
N PRO A 124 -9.94 -16.98 15.29
CA PRO A 124 -9.78 -17.80 14.08
C PRO A 124 -9.94 -17.01 12.77
N GLN A 125 -10.53 -15.81 12.82
CA GLN A 125 -10.74 -14.91 11.69
C GLN A 125 -9.54 -13.98 11.44
N THR A 126 -8.60 -13.87 12.37
CA THR A 126 -7.41 -13.02 12.21
C THR A 126 -6.56 -13.52 11.05
N LYS A 127 -6.29 -12.63 10.06
CA LYS A 127 -5.53 -12.95 8.86
C LYS A 127 -4.26 -12.17 8.71
N ALA A 128 -4.21 -10.95 9.24
CA ALA A 128 -3.04 -10.09 9.13
C ALA A 128 -2.91 -9.13 10.30
N ILE A 129 -1.70 -8.61 10.46
CA ILE A 129 -1.39 -7.41 11.23
C ILE A 129 -0.86 -6.37 10.25
N ILE A 130 -1.38 -5.13 10.33
CA ILE A 130 -0.76 -3.95 9.74
C ILE A 130 0.03 -3.25 10.84
N ALA A 131 1.34 -3.38 10.77
CA ALA A 131 2.28 -2.73 11.69
C ALA A 131 2.69 -1.38 11.10
N VAL A 132 2.49 -0.29 11.86
CA VAL A 132 2.69 1.08 11.36
C VAL A 132 3.97 1.67 11.93
N HIS A 133 4.91 2.05 11.06
CA HIS A 133 6.12 2.79 11.42
C HIS A 133 5.84 4.29 11.46
N LEU A 134 5.07 4.73 12.47
CA LEU A 134 4.58 6.08 12.57
C LEU A 134 5.71 7.08 12.78
N GLN A 135 5.62 8.27 12.16
CA GLN A 135 6.59 9.38 12.26
C GLN A 135 8.03 9.02 11.87
N GLY A 136 8.21 7.94 11.10
CA GLY A 136 9.53 7.47 10.70
C GLY A 136 10.24 6.61 11.75
N GLN A 137 9.59 6.34 12.88
CA GLN A 137 10.13 5.46 13.89
C GLN A 137 9.97 4.01 13.45
N TYR A 138 11.10 3.29 13.35
CA TYR A 138 11.06 1.84 13.17
C TYR A 138 10.53 1.21 14.45
N ILE A 139 9.42 0.49 14.37
CA ILE A 139 8.86 -0.23 15.51
C ILE A 139 9.59 -1.57 15.73
N ASP A 140 9.64 -2.05 16.97
CA ASP A 140 10.18 -3.38 17.24
C ASP A 140 9.21 -4.44 16.68
N LEU A 141 9.63 -5.08 15.57
CA LEU A 141 8.84 -6.11 14.90
C LEU A 141 9.10 -7.51 15.43
N ASP A 142 10.14 -7.74 16.27
CA ASP A 142 10.57 -9.11 16.62
C ASP A 142 9.43 -9.90 17.29
N ALA A 143 8.74 -9.30 18.27
CA ALA A 143 7.60 -9.93 18.93
C ALA A 143 6.38 -10.08 18.01
N ILE A 144 6.11 -9.07 17.16
CA ILE A 144 4.98 -9.11 16.21
C ILE A 144 5.21 -10.17 15.14
N GLN A 145 6.43 -10.24 14.61
CA GLN A 145 6.81 -11.24 13.61
C GLN A 145 6.71 -12.65 14.18
N ALA A 146 7.26 -12.89 15.39
CA ALA A 146 7.16 -14.18 16.05
C ALA A 146 5.69 -14.61 16.27
N PHE A 147 4.83 -13.67 16.66
CA PHE A 147 3.40 -13.92 16.79
C PHE A 147 2.76 -14.28 15.43
N CYS A 148 3.08 -13.54 14.36
CA CYS A 148 2.57 -13.82 13.02
C CYS A 148 2.98 -15.21 12.52
N GLU A 149 4.24 -15.61 12.74
CA GLU A 149 4.77 -16.92 12.37
C GLU A 149 4.09 -18.03 13.16
N GLN A 150 3.94 -17.87 14.49
CA GLN A 150 3.28 -18.84 15.36
C GLN A 150 1.84 -19.14 14.94
N HIS A 151 1.10 -18.11 14.50
CA HIS A 151 -0.33 -18.21 14.21
C HIS A 151 -0.63 -18.28 12.70
N ASN A 152 0.42 -18.30 11.85
CA ASN A 152 0.29 -18.35 10.38
C ASN A 152 -0.59 -17.22 9.84
N ILE A 153 -0.35 -15.99 10.29
CA ILE A 153 -0.99 -14.76 9.83
C ILE A 153 0.03 -13.83 9.16
N TYR A 154 -0.43 -12.96 8.27
CA TYR A 154 0.43 -12.08 7.50
C TYR A 154 0.86 -10.86 8.31
N LEU A 155 2.14 -10.48 8.21
CA LEU A 155 2.63 -9.18 8.65
C LEU A 155 2.73 -8.26 7.44
N ILE A 156 2.03 -7.13 7.50
CA ILE A 156 2.06 -6.03 6.51
C ILE A 156 2.67 -4.82 7.21
N GLU A 157 3.62 -4.16 6.57
CA GLU A 157 4.26 -2.97 7.12
C GLU A 157 3.71 -1.70 6.45
N ASP A 158 3.12 -0.79 7.24
CA ASP A 158 2.76 0.55 6.78
C ASP A 158 3.95 1.49 7.01
N CYS A 159 4.66 1.76 5.93
CA CYS A 159 5.87 2.58 5.88
C CYS A 159 5.61 3.96 5.27
N ALA A 160 4.35 4.43 5.24
CA ALA A 160 3.99 5.71 4.63
C ALA A 160 4.76 6.92 5.18
N GLN A 161 5.39 6.81 6.35
CA GLN A 161 6.21 7.85 6.98
C GLN A 161 7.64 7.38 7.29
N ALA A 162 8.04 6.18 6.88
CA ALA A 162 9.27 5.53 7.34
C ALA A 162 10.21 5.09 6.20
N HIS A 163 10.33 5.93 5.17
CA HIS A 163 11.24 5.69 4.06
C HIS A 163 12.68 5.55 4.57
N LEU A 164 13.30 4.39 4.33
CA LEU A 164 14.65 4.02 4.77
C LEU A 164 14.89 4.05 6.29
N SER A 165 13.83 4.14 7.08
CA SER A 165 13.96 3.92 8.52
C SER A 165 14.48 2.50 8.76
N SER A 166 15.43 2.36 9.66
CA SER A 166 16.05 1.06 9.91
C SER A 166 16.39 0.87 11.40
N TYR A 167 16.40 -0.37 11.81
CA TYR A 167 16.83 -0.79 13.16
C TYR A 167 17.52 -2.14 13.09
N ASN A 168 18.69 -2.27 13.74
CA ASN A 168 19.48 -3.51 13.75
C ASN A 168 19.75 -4.09 12.35
N GLY A 169 19.96 -3.23 11.35
CA GLY A 169 20.21 -3.64 9.96
C GLY A 169 18.96 -4.06 9.17
N LYS A 170 17.77 -4.03 9.77
CA LYS A 170 16.49 -4.27 9.10
C LYS A 170 15.90 -2.94 8.64
N ILE A 171 15.48 -2.86 7.38
CA ILE A 171 14.83 -1.66 6.81
C ILE A 171 13.31 -1.83 6.92
N ALA A 172 12.60 -0.76 7.29
CA ALA A 172 11.13 -0.76 7.34
C ALA A 172 10.53 -1.14 5.99
N GLY A 173 9.57 -2.06 6.00
CA GLY A 173 8.90 -2.58 4.82
C GLY A 173 9.51 -3.86 4.26
N THR A 174 10.67 -4.33 4.78
CA THR A 174 11.37 -5.51 4.25
C THR A 174 11.22 -6.76 5.11
N ASN A 175 10.49 -6.69 6.23
CA ASN A 175 10.41 -7.79 7.20
C ASN A 175 9.09 -8.55 7.15
N GLY A 176 8.00 -7.89 6.75
CA GLY A 176 6.70 -8.51 6.52
C GLY A 176 6.58 -9.14 5.14
N ILE A 177 5.39 -9.65 4.84
CA ILE A 177 5.08 -10.20 3.50
C ILE A 177 5.11 -9.10 2.42
N ALA A 178 4.77 -7.85 2.80
CA ALA A 178 4.83 -6.68 1.94
C ALA A 178 4.93 -5.38 2.77
N GLY A 179 5.61 -4.38 2.20
CA GLY A 179 5.68 -3.01 2.71
C GLY A 179 4.88 -2.04 1.83
N SER A 180 4.12 -1.15 2.47
CA SER A 180 3.29 -0.11 1.84
C SER A 180 3.95 1.25 2.00
N PHE A 181 4.12 2.00 0.90
CA PHE A 181 4.74 3.33 0.90
C PHE A 181 3.83 4.38 0.26
N SER A 182 3.87 5.58 0.81
CA SER A 182 3.17 6.76 0.30
C SER A 182 4.19 7.81 -0.12
N PHE A 183 3.97 8.41 -1.28
CA PHE A 183 4.74 9.57 -1.76
C PHE A 183 3.86 10.81 -1.86
N TYR A 184 2.82 10.91 -0.98
CA TYR A 184 2.06 12.16 -0.85
C TYR A 184 3.03 13.34 -0.68
N PRO A 185 2.77 14.54 -1.25
CA PRO A 185 3.75 15.63 -1.32
C PRO A 185 4.44 16.01 0.00
N GLY A 186 3.77 15.82 1.13
CA GLY A 186 4.33 16.09 2.46
C GLY A 186 5.11 14.94 3.11
N LYS A 187 5.32 13.81 2.41
CA LYS A 187 6.09 12.67 2.92
C LYS A 187 7.60 12.91 2.77
N ASN A 188 8.42 12.08 3.44
CA ASN A 188 9.89 12.12 3.38
C ASN A 188 10.42 12.14 1.93
N LEU A 189 9.83 11.30 1.07
CA LEU A 189 10.00 11.32 -0.36
C LEU A 189 8.64 11.69 -0.98
N GLY A 190 8.45 12.97 -1.30
CA GLY A 190 7.18 13.51 -1.79
C GLY A 190 7.15 13.61 -3.32
N ALA A 191 6.10 13.08 -3.94
CA ALA A 191 5.81 13.31 -5.35
C ALA A 191 5.14 14.68 -5.56
N TYR A 192 4.99 15.11 -6.82
CA TYR A 192 4.25 16.30 -7.21
C TYR A 192 2.79 15.98 -7.53
N GLY A 193 2.19 15.16 -6.70
CA GLY A 193 0.82 14.65 -6.75
C GLY A 193 0.71 13.38 -5.92
N ASP A 194 -0.34 12.60 -6.15
CA ASP A 194 -0.48 11.30 -5.50
C ASP A 194 0.48 10.27 -6.11
N ALA A 195 1.15 9.53 -5.23
CA ALA A 195 1.94 8.37 -5.62
C ALA A 195 2.14 7.43 -4.41
N GLY A 196 2.36 6.16 -4.69
CA GLY A 196 2.69 5.14 -3.70
C GLY A 196 3.39 3.95 -4.37
N CYS A 197 3.91 3.05 -3.56
CA CYS A 197 4.36 1.75 -4.04
C CYS A 197 4.21 0.68 -2.98
N ILE A 198 4.32 -0.56 -3.45
CA ILE A 198 4.36 -1.77 -2.64
C ILE A 198 5.69 -2.45 -2.90
N ILE A 199 6.35 -2.91 -1.84
CA ILE A 199 7.55 -3.74 -1.94
C ILE A 199 7.28 -5.14 -1.39
N THR A 200 7.91 -6.15 -1.98
CA THR A 200 7.84 -7.54 -1.51
C THR A 200 8.97 -8.37 -2.08
N ASN A 201 9.32 -9.46 -1.42
CA ASN A 201 10.24 -10.48 -1.94
C ASN A 201 9.50 -11.73 -2.47
N ASP A 202 8.17 -11.77 -2.36
CA ASP A 202 7.34 -12.87 -2.84
C ASP A 202 6.98 -12.67 -4.32
N ASP A 203 7.49 -13.55 -5.19
CA ASP A 203 7.29 -13.48 -6.64
C ASP A 203 5.82 -13.65 -7.05
N GLU A 204 5.08 -14.54 -6.38
CA GLU A 204 3.68 -14.81 -6.70
C GLU A 204 2.80 -13.62 -6.25
N LEU A 205 3.04 -13.12 -5.05
CA LEU A 205 2.35 -11.94 -4.53
C LEU A 205 2.62 -10.72 -5.40
N ALA A 206 3.86 -10.47 -5.80
CA ALA A 206 4.23 -9.37 -6.69
C ALA A 206 3.48 -9.42 -8.03
N ALA A 207 3.35 -10.62 -8.61
CA ALA A 207 2.60 -10.79 -9.86
C ALA A 207 1.10 -10.49 -9.69
N ILE A 208 0.50 -10.86 -8.56
CA ILE A 208 -0.90 -10.55 -8.23
C ILE A 208 -1.07 -9.05 -8.01
N ILE A 209 -0.20 -8.43 -7.19
CA ILE A 209 -0.19 -6.99 -6.91
C ILE A 209 -0.10 -6.19 -8.21
N ARG A 210 0.85 -6.53 -9.09
CA ARG A 210 1.04 -5.84 -10.38
C ARG A 210 -0.19 -5.95 -11.28
N SER A 211 -0.84 -7.11 -11.29
CA SER A 211 -2.10 -7.29 -12.02
C SER A 211 -3.22 -6.44 -11.43
N MET A 212 -3.36 -6.39 -10.11
CA MET A 212 -4.39 -5.58 -9.44
C MET A 212 -4.17 -4.08 -9.65
N ALA A 213 -2.95 -3.61 -9.54
CA ALA A 213 -2.58 -2.21 -9.80
C ALA A 213 -2.81 -1.79 -11.28
N ASN A 214 -3.05 -2.74 -12.17
CA ASN A 214 -3.29 -2.50 -13.59
C ASN A 214 -4.60 -3.14 -14.10
N TYR A 215 -5.72 -2.90 -13.41
CA TYR A 215 -7.07 -3.35 -13.82
C TYR A 215 -7.20 -4.87 -14.08
N GLY A 216 -6.39 -5.68 -13.43
CA GLY A 216 -6.36 -7.12 -13.65
C GLY A 216 -5.63 -7.56 -14.93
N SER A 217 -4.85 -6.67 -15.54
CA SER A 217 -4.07 -6.96 -16.74
C SER A 217 -2.61 -7.24 -16.41
N SER A 218 -2.08 -8.35 -16.92
CA SER A 218 -0.64 -8.65 -16.88
C SER A 218 0.15 -7.89 -17.95
N GLU A 219 -0.50 -7.54 -19.06
CA GLU A 219 0.04 -6.74 -20.17
C GLU A 219 -1.00 -5.72 -20.62
N LYS A 220 -0.56 -4.58 -21.17
CA LYS A 220 -1.46 -3.54 -21.70
C LYS A 220 -2.42 -4.15 -22.74
N TYR A 221 -3.73 -4.00 -22.52
CA TYR A 221 -4.83 -4.55 -23.34
C TYR A 221 -4.99 -6.08 -23.36
N ARG A 222 -4.28 -6.83 -22.50
CA ARG A 222 -4.46 -8.28 -22.32
C ARG A 222 -4.93 -8.61 -20.91
N THR A 223 -6.21 -8.95 -20.77
CA THR A 223 -6.78 -9.45 -19.51
C THR A 223 -6.45 -10.93 -19.34
N ASN A 224 -5.75 -11.29 -18.29
CA ASN A 224 -5.38 -12.68 -18.03
C ASN A 224 -6.42 -13.36 -17.12
N LYS A 225 -7.53 -13.84 -17.71
CA LYS A 225 -8.64 -14.49 -16.98
C LYS A 225 -8.21 -15.68 -16.11
N LYS A 226 -7.07 -16.33 -16.39
CA LYS A 226 -6.60 -17.53 -15.67
C LYS A 226 -5.78 -17.25 -14.41
N ARG A 227 -5.22 -16.05 -14.21
CA ARG A 227 -4.35 -15.72 -13.07
C ARG A 227 -5.00 -14.79 -12.04
N ASN A 228 -6.21 -14.34 -12.27
CA ASN A 228 -6.86 -13.36 -11.41
C ASN A 228 -7.62 -14.04 -10.27
N ARG A 229 -6.89 -14.64 -9.29
CA ARG A 229 -7.54 -15.18 -8.08
C ARG A 229 -8.40 -14.14 -7.36
N ALA A 230 -7.95 -12.89 -7.30
CA ALA A 230 -8.71 -11.81 -6.68
C ALA A 230 -10.01 -11.49 -7.46
N PHE A 231 -9.95 -11.48 -8.80
CA PHE A 231 -11.14 -11.27 -9.64
C PHE A 231 -12.08 -12.50 -9.57
N ILE A 232 -11.53 -13.70 -9.50
CA ILE A 232 -12.30 -14.95 -9.35
C ILE A 232 -12.93 -15.01 -7.96
N ILE A 233 -12.27 -14.55 -6.90
CA ILE A 233 -12.82 -14.50 -5.55
C ILE A 233 -13.99 -13.51 -5.51
N ALA A 234 -13.83 -12.31 -6.04
CA ALA A 234 -14.91 -11.32 -6.12
C ALA A 234 -16.12 -11.83 -6.94
N HIS A 235 -15.85 -12.49 -8.07
CA HIS A 235 -16.90 -13.06 -8.93
C HIS A 235 -17.59 -14.27 -8.28
N ARG A 236 -16.86 -15.16 -7.61
CA ARG A 236 -17.46 -16.28 -6.87
C ARG A 236 -18.29 -15.84 -5.67
N GLN A 237 -17.89 -14.78 -4.98
CA GLN A 237 -18.70 -14.20 -3.91
C GLN A 237 -20.00 -13.59 -4.41
N GLN A 238 -20.02 -13.02 -5.62
CA GLN A 238 -21.23 -12.56 -6.29
C GLN A 238 -22.12 -13.73 -6.74
N GLU A 239 -21.54 -14.80 -7.31
CA GLU A 239 -22.28 -15.98 -7.76
C GLU A 239 -22.83 -16.83 -6.59
N GLN A 240 -22.20 -16.77 -5.41
CA GLN A 240 -22.66 -17.50 -4.22
C GLN A 240 -23.69 -16.73 -3.37
N GLY A 241 -24.19 -15.58 -3.84
CA GLY A 241 -25.27 -14.85 -3.19
C GLY A 241 -24.91 -14.24 -1.82
N ILE A 242 -23.62 -14.12 -1.49
CA ILE A 242 -23.14 -13.56 -0.21
C ILE A 242 -23.30 -12.04 -0.16
N VAL A 243 -23.57 -11.39 -1.30
CA VAL A 243 -23.91 -9.96 -1.38
C VAL A 243 -25.39 -9.84 -1.75
N GLN A 244 -26.27 -9.93 -0.76
CA GLN A 244 -27.65 -9.47 -0.91
C GLN A 244 -27.70 -7.95 -0.67
N GLY A 245 -28.09 -7.22 -1.74
CA GLY A 245 -28.81 -5.96 -1.60
C GLY A 245 -28.00 -4.73 -1.17
N GLY A 246 -27.25 -4.19 -2.08
CA GLY A 246 -26.89 -2.78 -2.10
C GLY A 246 -26.79 -2.32 -3.55
N ASP A 247 -27.59 -1.31 -3.91
CA ASP A 247 -27.71 -0.74 -5.26
C ASP A 247 -26.37 -0.12 -5.69
N SER A 248 -25.44 -0.95 -6.13
CA SER A 248 -24.16 -0.51 -6.69
C SER A 248 -24.29 -0.35 -8.19
N ARG A 249 -24.85 0.79 -8.62
CA ARG A 249 -24.68 1.26 -9.99
C ARG A 249 -23.24 1.67 -10.18
N VAL A 250 -22.45 0.75 -10.67
CA VAL A 250 -21.12 1.06 -11.23
C VAL A 250 -21.36 1.95 -12.45
N PHE A 251 -21.02 3.21 -12.33
CA PHE A 251 -20.98 4.13 -13.47
C PHE A 251 -19.81 3.73 -14.37
N ILE A 252 -20.07 2.87 -15.34
CA ILE A 252 -19.21 2.73 -16.51
C ILE A 252 -19.57 3.91 -17.43
N GLY A 253 -18.78 4.98 -17.34
CA GLY A 253 -18.87 6.06 -18.31
C GLY A 253 -18.58 5.53 -19.71
N ARG A 254 -19.63 5.37 -20.54
CA ARG A 254 -19.47 5.19 -21.98
C ARG A 254 -18.98 6.51 -22.57
N TYR A 255 -17.72 6.57 -22.92
CA TYR A 255 -17.26 7.52 -23.94
C TYR A 255 -17.60 6.91 -25.31
N GLY A 256 -18.78 7.21 -25.78
CA GLY A 256 -19.18 7.03 -27.18
C GLY A 256 -19.24 8.40 -27.82
N GLY A 257 -18.20 8.81 -28.50
CA GLY A 257 -18.17 9.92 -29.40
C GLY A 257 -18.24 9.39 -30.83
N ASP A 258 -19.42 9.53 -31.47
CA ASP A 258 -19.53 9.36 -32.91
C ASP A 258 -18.69 10.44 -33.60
N ALA A 259 -17.63 10.00 -34.29
CA ALA A 259 -16.97 10.83 -35.28
C ALA A 259 -17.67 10.61 -36.65
N ARG A 260 -18.32 11.65 -37.14
CA ARG A 260 -18.60 11.83 -38.57
C ARG A 260 -17.46 12.60 -39.21
#